data_024101ee532723a5df511c4fa115ddea
#
_entry.id   024101ee532723a5df511c4fa115ddea
#
_cell.length_a   1.000
_cell.length_b   1.000
_cell.length_c   1.000
_cell.angle_alpha   90.00
_cell.angle_beta   90.00
_cell.angle_gamma   90.00
#
_symmetry.space_group_name_H-M   'P 1'
#
loop_
_entity.id
_entity.type
_entity.pdbx_description
1 polymer ?
#
loop_
_entity_poly.entity_id
_entity_poly.type
_entity_poly.pdbx_seq_one_letter_code
_entity_poly.pdbx_strand_id
1 'polypeptide(L)'
;RGVLVEELFSEEGVGTMVHTDSYREIRPLKEEDIPELLSMIARSVVDSKLVDRNYEDIAAKIDDYYVLTLDDSIVGCVAVYPYPEHRSAELGCLYIKHRHEGRGYGRTLCEFARKKAEEMGVDFIFALSQSAVHYFRDRMHYAEFSRDSLPPERLRALELSGRKSGVFGLRLKDNN
;
A
#
# COMPACT_ATOMS: atom_id res chain seq x y z
N ARG A 1 -5.24 23.87 6.78
CA ARG A 1 -4.65 24.47 6.78
C ARG A 1 -3.78 24.67 6.84
N GLY A 2 -3.38 24.23 6.68
CA GLY A 2 -2.63 24.37 6.86
C GLY A 2 -1.88 25.22 6.95
N VAL A 3 -1.53 25.73 6.91
CA VAL A 3 -0.77 26.53 7.21
C VAL A 3 -0.40 27.02 7.33
N LEU A 4 -0.06 27.21 7.37
CA LEU A 4 0.59 27.92 7.65
C LEU A 4 0.94 28.52 7.58
N VAL A 5 1.12 28.72 7.53
CA VAL A 5 1.83 29.50 7.69
C VAL A 5 2.08 30.16 7.79
N GLU A 6 2.29 30.28 7.97
CA GLU A 6 2.92 30.95 8.22
C GLU A 6 3.21 31.45 8.41
N GLU A 7 3.43 31.70 8.27
CA GLU A 7 4.14 32.17 8.39
C GLU A 7 4.35 32.59 8.28
N LEU A 8 4.36 32.74 8.04
CA LEU A 8 5.09 33.14 7.92
C LEU A 8 5.26 33.63 7.71
N PHE A 9 5.46 34.10 7.56
CA PHE A 9 6.21 34.75 7.47
C PHE A 9 6.42 35.48 7.38
N SER A 10 6.54 36.05 7.34
CA SER A 10 7.18 36.73 7.28
C SER A 10 7.52 37.40 7.20
N GLU A 11 7.70 37.87 7.23
CA GLU A 11 8.29 38.29 7.11
C GLU A 11 8.81 38.45 7.04
N GLU A 12 9.04 38.70 7.06
CA GLU A 12 9.71 38.61 6.87
C GLU A 12 10.08 38.23 6.61
N GLY A 13 10.11 38.00 6.50
CA GLY A 13 10.51 37.34 6.13
C GLY A 13 10.65 36.76 5.78
N VAL A 14 10.78 36.96 5.71
CA VAL A 14 10.83 36.21 5.54
C VAL A 14 10.75 35.69 5.02
N GLY A 15 10.77 35.53 4.75
CA GLY A 15 10.61 34.82 4.31
C GLY A 15 10.46 34.07 3.91
N THR A 16 10.28 34.09 3.71
CA THR A 16 10.07 33.21 3.52
C THR A 16 9.86 32.23 3.49
N MET A 17 9.70 31.95 3.69
CA MET A 17 9.66 30.69 3.78
C MET A 17 8.46 30.06 3.79
N VAL A 18 8.20 29.42 3.03
CA VAL A 18 6.94 28.84 2.96
C VAL A 18 7.02 27.39 3.19
N HIS A 19 6.43 27.01 4.26
CA HIS A 19 6.18 25.66 4.38
C HIS A 19 4.79 25.39 4.09
N THR A 20 4.62 24.70 3.11
CA THR A 20 3.45 23.94 3.00
C THR A 20 3.66 22.64 3.66
N ASP A 21 3.23 22.54 4.85
CA ASP A 21 2.94 21.24 5.36
C ASP A 21 1.64 20.81 4.72
N SER A 22 1.77 20.09 3.64
CA SER A 22 0.63 19.43 3.02
C SER A 22 0.00 18.49 4.03
N TYR A 23 -1.29 18.63 4.26
CA TYR A 23 -2.01 17.72 5.15
C TYR A 23 -2.02 16.33 4.55
N ARG A 24 -1.37 15.40 5.24
CA ARG A 24 -1.20 14.02 4.78
C ARG A 24 -2.04 13.09 5.64
N GLU A 25 -2.82 12.25 4.99
CA GLU A 25 -3.69 11.31 5.66
C GLU A 25 -3.73 9.98 4.92
N ILE A 26 -3.82 8.87 5.67
CA ILE A 26 -4.19 7.57 5.12
C ILE A 26 -5.57 7.25 5.67
N ARG A 27 -6.51 7.04 4.77
CA ARG A 27 -7.90 6.79 5.13
C ARG A 27 -8.48 5.60 4.37
N PRO A 28 -9.56 4.99 4.88
CA PRO A 28 -10.27 3.94 4.13
C PRO A 28 -10.73 4.45 2.76
N LEU A 29 -10.73 3.55 1.79
CA LEU A 29 -11.28 3.82 0.47
C LEU A 29 -12.79 4.00 0.59
N LYS A 30 -13.33 4.99 -0.12
CA LYS A 30 -14.77 5.20 -0.26
C LYS A 30 -15.20 4.72 -1.63
N GLU A 31 -16.48 4.36 -1.76
CA GLU A 31 -17.00 3.90 -3.04
C GLU A 31 -16.76 4.93 -4.16
N GLU A 32 -16.92 6.21 -3.84
CA GLU A 32 -16.68 7.30 -4.80
C GLU A 32 -15.25 7.41 -5.27
N ASP A 33 -14.29 6.82 -4.54
CA ASP A 33 -12.87 6.85 -4.90
C ASP A 33 -12.51 5.75 -5.91
N ILE A 34 -13.35 4.74 -6.08
CA ILE A 34 -13.00 3.55 -6.88
C ILE A 34 -12.63 3.91 -8.33
N PRO A 35 -13.40 4.77 -9.04
CA PRO A 35 -13.01 5.13 -10.40
C PRO A 35 -11.64 5.77 -10.49
N GLU A 36 -11.30 6.64 -9.54
CA GLU A 36 -9.98 7.28 -9.52
C GLU A 36 -8.89 6.26 -9.21
N LEU A 37 -9.13 5.35 -8.28
CA LEU A 37 -8.17 4.29 -7.96
C LEU A 37 -7.89 3.42 -9.19
N LEU A 38 -8.93 3.00 -9.91
CA LEU A 38 -8.77 2.19 -11.11
C LEU A 38 -7.97 2.94 -12.18
N SER A 39 -8.28 4.21 -12.38
CA SER A 39 -7.54 5.05 -13.33
C SER A 39 -6.07 5.17 -12.91
N MET A 40 -5.82 5.34 -11.63
CA MET A 40 -4.48 5.52 -11.09
C MET A 40 -3.60 4.30 -11.29
N ILE A 41 -4.13 3.09 -11.08
CA ILE A 41 -3.35 1.86 -11.18
C ILE A 41 -3.30 1.28 -12.60
N ALA A 42 -4.06 1.83 -13.55
CA ALA A 42 -4.23 1.26 -14.89
C ALA A 42 -2.89 1.01 -15.59
N ARG A 43 -1.94 1.93 -15.48
CA ARG A 43 -0.63 1.79 -16.10
C ARG A 43 0.13 0.61 -15.53
N SER A 44 0.08 0.45 -14.20
CA SER A 44 0.77 -0.67 -13.56
C SER A 44 0.15 -2.01 -13.89
N VAL A 45 -1.15 -2.05 -14.17
CA VAL A 45 -1.81 -3.26 -14.65
C VAL A 45 -1.29 -3.62 -16.05
N VAL A 46 -1.23 -2.64 -16.95
CA VAL A 46 -0.70 -2.85 -18.32
C VAL A 46 0.75 -3.34 -18.26
N ASP A 47 1.55 -2.78 -17.37
CA ASP A 47 2.96 -3.19 -17.20
C ASP A 47 3.11 -4.49 -16.39
N SER A 48 2.01 -5.17 -16.07
CA SER A 48 1.97 -6.42 -15.30
C SER A 48 2.56 -6.30 -13.89
N LYS A 49 2.66 -5.10 -13.37
CA LYS A 49 3.15 -4.86 -12.00
C LYS A 49 2.05 -5.09 -10.97
N LEU A 50 0.81 -4.82 -11.35
CA LEU A 50 -0.36 -5.06 -10.50
C LEU A 50 -1.34 -5.96 -11.22
N VAL A 51 -2.14 -6.68 -10.44
CA VAL A 51 -3.22 -7.53 -10.96
C VAL A 51 -4.37 -6.65 -11.42
N ASP A 52 -4.96 -7.00 -12.55
CA ASP A 52 -6.14 -6.32 -13.07
C ASP A 52 -7.32 -6.49 -12.11
N ARG A 53 -8.04 -5.41 -11.88
CA ARG A 53 -9.22 -5.37 -11.01
C ARG A 53 -10.28 -4.50 -11.67
N ASN A 54 -11.53 -4.93 -11.55
CA ASN A 54 -12.64 -4.10 -12.00
C ASN A 54 -13.32 -3.42 -10.79
N TYR A 55 -14.34 -2.61 -11.06
CA TYR A 55 -15.07 -1.89 -10.01
C TYR A 55 -15.66 -2.86 -8.97
N GLU A 56 -16.29 -3.94 -9.46
CA GLU A 56 -16.95 -4.91 -8.58
C GLU A 56 -15.96 -5.64 -7.69
N ASP A 57 -14.77 -5.94 -8.20
CA ASP A 57 -13.72 -6.59 -7.40
C ASP A 57 -13.34 -5.72 -6.20
N ILE A 58 -13.17 -4.43 -6.43
CA ILE A 58 -12.78 -3.49 -5.38
C ILE A 58 -13.94 -3.25 -4.43
N ALA A 59 -15.14 -3.02 -4.97
CA ALA A 59 -16.32 -2.76 -4.15
C ALA A 59 -16.62 -3.92 -3.20
N ALA A 60 -16.42 -5.15 -3.65
CA ALA A 60 -16.67 -6.35 -2.84
C ALA A 60 -15.70 -6.45 -1.65
N LYS A 61 -14.55 -5.81 -1.72
CA LYS A 61 -13.53 -5.84 -0.68
C LYS A 61 -13.12 -4.44 -0.24
N ILE A 62 -14.05 -3.50 -0.30
CA ILE A 62 -13.74 -2.08 -0.10
C ILE A 62 -13.08 -1.81 1.25
N ASP A 63 -13.44 -2.59 2.28
CA ASP A 63 -12.89 -2.41 3.63
C ASP A 63 -11.41 -2.80 3.73
N ASP A 64 -10.86 -3.47 2.72
CA ASP A 64 -9.46 -3.86 2.69
C ASP A 64 -8.57 -2.80 2.05
N TYR A 65 -9.16 -1.75 1.46
CA TYR A 65 -8.43 -0.76 0.68
C TYR A 65 -8.28 0.56 1.43
N TYR A 66 -7.13 1.17 1.27
CA TYR A 66 -6.79 2.47 1.87
C TYR A 66 -6.12 3.35 0.84
N VAL A 67 -6.33 4.66 0.97
CA VAL A 67 -5.70 5.66 0.11
C VAL A 67 -4.88 6.62 0.95
N LEU A 68 -3.76 7.06 0.37
CA LEU A 68 -2.95 8.14 0.91
C LEU A 68 -3.35 9.41 0.18
N THR A 69 -3.72 10.43 0.95
CA THR A 69 -4.10 11.72 0.39
C THR A 69 -3.12 12.82 0.84
N LEU A 70 -2.92 13.78 -0.03
CA LEU A 70 -2.23 15.04 0.28
C LEU A 70 -3.23 16.14 -0.03
N ASP A 71 -3.62 16.89 0.98
CA ASP A 71 -4.61 17.98 0.86
C ASP A 71 -5.86 17.48 0.10
N ASP A 72 -6.38 16.34 0.55
CA ASP A 72 -7.58 15.66 0.03
C ASP A 72 -7.43 15.03 -1.35
N SER A 73 -6.27 15.16 -1.99
CA SER A 73 -6.03 14.53 -3.30
C SER A 73 -5.37 13.17 -3.11
N ILE A 74 -5.90 12.13 -3.75
CA ILE A 74 -5.34 10.78 -3.68
C ILE A 74 -4.01 10.74 -4.43
N VAL A 75 -2.95 10.28 -3.76
CA VAL A 75 -1.62 10.16 -4.37
C VAL A 75 -1.10 8.72 -4.33
N GLY A 76 -1.73 7.85 -3.58
CA GLY A 76 -1.33 6.45 -3.52
C GLY A 76 -2.38 5.58 -2.86
N CYS A 77 -2.17 4.28 -2.91
CA CYS A 77 -3.09 3.31 -2.30
C CYS A 77 -2.35 2.06 -1.85
N VAL A 78 -3.00 1.32 -0.97
CA VAL A 78 -2.57 0.00 -0.52
C VAL A 78 -3.80 -0.79 -0.10
N ALA A 79 -3.75 -2.11 -0.25
CA ALA A 79 -4.77 -3.02 0.28
C ALA A 79 -4.12 -3.95 1.30
N VAL A 80 -4.91 -4.35 2.30
CA VAL A 80 -4.52 -5.35 3.28
C VAL A 80 -5.62 -6.41 3.30
N TYR A 81 -5.36 -7.54 2.67
CA TYR A 81 -6.34 -8.62 2.53
C TYR A 81 -6.17 -9.63 3.67
N PRO A 82 -7.17 -9.80 4.53
CA PRO A 82 -7.02 -10.71 5.67
C PRO A 82 -7.24 -12.17 5.26
N TYR A 83 -6.45 -13.05 5.85
CA TYR A 83 -6.62 -14.50 5.80
C TYR A 83 -6.61 -15.01 7.24
N PRO A 84 -7.70 -14.78 7.99
CA PRO A 84 -7.70 -15.01 9.44
C PRO A 84 -7.49 -16.48 9.82
N GLU A 85 -7.97 -17.41 9.03
CA GLU A 85 -7.81 -18.85 9.31
C GLU A 85 -6.36 -19.30 9.19
N HIS A 86 -5.53 -18.53 8.50
CA HIS A 86 -4.11 -18.80 8.35
C HIS A 86 -3.25 -17.77 9.07
N ARG A 87 -3.88 -16.95 9.91
CA ARG A 87 -3.24 -15.90 10.72
C ARG A 87 -2.29 -15.05 9.88
N SER A 88 -2.74 -14.71 8.69
CA SER A 88 -1.94 -13.97 7.70
C SER A 88 -2.73 -12.82 7.11
N ALA A 89 -2.01 -11.86 6.53
CA ALA A 89 -2.60 -10.79 5.73
C ALA A 89 -1.71 -10.55 4.51
N GLU A 90 -2.32 -10.21 3.40
CA GLU A 90 -1.58 -9.86 2.18
C GLU A 90 -1.58 -8.35 1.98
N LEU A 91 -0.39 -7.78 1.83
CA LEU A 91 -0.21 -6.40 1.36
C LEU A 91 -0.31 -6.45 -0.17
N GLY A 92 -1.31 -5.80 -0.72
CA GLY A 92 -1.51 -5.77 -2.16
C GLY A 92 -1.85 -4.38 -2.67
N CYS A 93 -1.99 -4.26 -3.96
CA CYS A 93 -2.39 -3.01 -4.62
C CYS A 93 -1.60 -1.77 -4.16
N LEU A 94 -0.31 -1.96 -3.88
CA LEU A 94 0.56 -0.85 -3.48
C LEU A 94 0.92 -0.03 -4.71
N TYR A 95 0.55 1.24 -4.70
CA TYR A 95 0.82 2.13 -5.80
C TYR A 95 0.98 3.56 -5.31
N ILE A 96 1.96 4.27 -5.86
CA ILE A 96 2.14 5.72 -5.67
C ILE A 96 2.13 6.36 -7.04
N LYS A 97 1.38 7.45 -7.19
CA LYS A 97 1.37 8.22 -8.45
C LYS A 97 2.79 8.65 -8.79
N HIS A 98 3.14 8.50 -10.05
CA HIS A 98 4.51 8.70 -10.54
C HIS A 98 5.14 10.00 -10.03
N ARG A 99 4.42 11.10 -10.12
CA ARG A 99 4.96 12.42 -9.70
C ARG A 99 5.19 12.55 -8.20
N HIS A 100 4.73 11.58 -7.41
CA HIS A 100 4.91 11.57 -5.96
C HIS A 100 5.90 10.50 -5.50
N GLU A 101 6.50 9.76 -6.44
CA GLU A 101 7.50 8.76 -6.12
C GLU A 101 8.78 9.39 -5.56
N GLY A 102 9.55 8.59 -4.83
CA GLY A 102 10.82 9.05 -4.29
C GLY A 102 10.72 9.90 -3.03
N ARG A 103 9.53 10.00 -2.44
CA ARG A 103 9.28 10.82 -1.25
C ARG A 103 9.00 10.00 0.00
N GLY A 104 9.13 8.67 -0.09
CA GLY A 104 8.91 7.78 1.04
C GLY A 104 7.47 7.37 1.28
N TYR A 105 6.55 7.72 0.39
CA TYR A 105 5.12 7.39 0.58
C TYR A 105 4.84 5.90 0.48
N GLY A 106 5.57 5.19 -0.39
CA GLY A 106 5.43 3.73 -0.46
C GLY A 106 5.79 3.07 0.86
N ARG A 107 6.86 3.53 1.49
CA ARG A 107 7.26 3.05 2.81
C ARG A 107 6.20 3.37 3.86
N THR A 108 5.65 4.59 3.82
CA THR A 108 4.57 5.00 4.72
C THR A 108 3.38 4.05 4.61
N LEU A 109 2.98 3.70 3.39
CA LEU A 109 1.87 2.78 3.16
C LEU A 109 2.19 1.36 3.61
N CYS A 110 3.43 0.89 3.41
CA CYS A 110 3.84 -0.43 3.89
C CYS A 110 3.83 -0.50 5.42
N GLU A 111 4.30 0.55 6.10
CA GLU A 111 4.26 0.62 7.55
C GLU A 111 2.82 0.65 8.07
N PHE A 112 1.93 1.38 7.38
CA PHE A 112 0.52 1.39 7.70
C PHE A 112 -0.08 -0.02 7.57
N ALA A 113 0.22 -0.72 6.47
CA ALA A 113 -0.28 -2.07 6.23
C ALA A 113 0.21 -3.04 7.31
N ARG A 114 1.46 -2.92 7.73
CA ARG A 114 2.01 -3.74 8.80
C ARG A 114 1.24 -3.51 10.12
N LYS A 115 0.98 -2.26 10.45
CA LYS A 115 0.22 -1.94 11.66
C LYS A 115 -1.20 -2.47 11.59
N LYS A 116 -1.85 -2.37 10.43
CA LYS A 116 -3.18 -2.94 10.24
C LYS A 116 -3.18 -4.45 10.43
N ALA A 117 -2.18 -5.13 9.89
CA ALA A 117 -2.04 -6.57 10.08
C ALA A 117 -1.86 -6.92 11.57
N GLU A 118 -1.06 -6.14 12.29
CA GLU A 118 -0.89 -6.33 13.72
C GLU A 118 -2.21 -6.15 14.47
N GLU A 119 -2.99 -5.13 14.11
CA GLU A 119 -4.31 -4.89 14.71
C GLU A 119 -5.29 -6.03 14.43
N MET A 120 -5.15 -6.70 13.29
CA MET A 120 -5.95 -7.87 12.96
C MET A 120 -5.56 -9.11 13.78
N GLY A 121 -4.44 -9.06 14.50
CA GLY A 121 -3.97 -10.18 15.29
C GLY A 121 -3.32 -11.29 14.51
N VAL A 122 -2.95 -11.04 13.24
CA VAL A 122 -2.26 -12.04 12.42
C VAL A 122 -0.77 -12.07 12.75
N ASP A 123 -0.12 -13.18 12.41
CA ASP A 123 1.28 -13.42 12.73
C ASP A 123 2.22 -13.17 11.56
N PHE A 124 1.67 -12.99 10.38
CA PHE A 124 2.46 -12.93 9.15
C PHE A 124 1.81 -11.99 8.15
N ILE A 125 2.58 -11.06 7.61
CA ILE A 125 2.16 -10.24 6.48
C ILE A 125 3.06 -10.58 5.30
N PHE A 126 2.46 -10.69 4.10
CA PHE A 126 3.21 -11.02 2.90
C PHE A 126 2.77 -10.15 1.72
N ALA A 127 3.65 -10.04 0.74
CA ALA A 127 3.38 -9.38 -0.52
C ALA A 127 3.86 -10.29 -1.66
N LEU A 128 3.13 -10.28 -2.76
CA LEU A 128 3.50 -11.03 -3.96
C LEU A 128 3.97 -10.04 -5.01
N SER A 129 5.17 -10.26 -5.54
CA SER A 129 5.73 -9.33 -6.52
C SER A 129 6.60 -10.05 -7.54
N GLN A 130 6.53 -9.60 -8.79
CA GLN A 130 7.44 -10.04 -9.84
C GLN A 130 8.59 -9.06 -10.03
N SER A 131 8.36 -7.78 -9.72
CA SER A 131 9.29 -6.72 -10.10
C SER A 131 9.83 -5.90 -8.93
N ALA A 132 9.21 -5.96 -7.77
CA ALA A 132 9.59 -5.12 -6.63
C ALA A 132 10.45 -5.87 -5.60
N VAL A 133 11.23 -6.85 -6.06
CA VAL A 133 12.07 -7.70 -5.20
C VAL A 133 13.01 -6.86 -4.33
N HIS A 134 13.75 -5.94 -4.97
CA HIS A 134 14.69 -5.09 -4.25
C HIS A 134 13.99 -4.18 -3.26
N TYR A 135 12.82 -3.68 -3.63
CA TYR A 135 12.07 -2.80 -2.75
C TYR A 135 11.68 -3.51 -1.46
N PHE A 136 11.04 -4.67 -1.57
CA PHE A 136 10.59 -5.40 -0.38
C PHE A 136 11.75 -5.92 0.44
N ARG A 137 12.76 -6.51 -0.21
CA ARG A 137 13.90 -7.08 0.52
C ARG A 137 14.81 -6.01 1.11
N ASP A 138 15.21 -5.04 0.29
CA ASP A 138 16.30 -4.14 0.67
C ASP A 138 15.79 -2.89 1.39
N ARG A 139 14.58 -2.44 1.09
CA ARG A 139 14.03 -1.23 1.72
C ARG A 139 13.05 -1.52 2.83
N MET A 140 12.23 -2.54 2.68
CA MET A 140 11.23 -2.88 3.68
C MET A 140 11.68 -4.01 4.61
N HIS A 141 12.82 -4.62 4.32
CA HIS A 141 13.40 -5.70 5.10
C HIS A 141 12.48 -6.92 5.21
N TYR A 142 11.67 -7.15 4.18
CA TYR A 142 10.89 -8.38 4.07
C TYR A 142 11.81 -9.50 3.62
N ALA A 143 11.63 -10.67 4.22
CA ALA A 143 12.36 -11.87 3.80
C ALA A 143 11.62 -12.56 2.67
N GLU A 144 12.37 -13.31 1.88
CA GLU A 144 11.79 -14.14 0.83
C GLU A 144 11.32 -15.46 1.44
N PHE A 145 10.12 -15.89 1.06
CA PHE A 145 9.49 -17.12 1.57
C PHE A 145 9.11 -18.02 0.42
N SER A 146 9.01 -19.31 0.71
CA SER A 146 8.45 -20.28 -0.22
C SER A 146 6.96 -20.01 -0.44
N ARG A 147 6.44 -20.38 -1.63
CA ARG A 147 5.02 -20.31 -1.92
C ARG A 147 4.18 -21.13 -0.96
N ASP A 148 4.77 -22.16 -0.36
CA ASP A 148 4.09 -23.01 0.64
C ASP A 148 3.71 -22.22 1.91
N SER A 149 4.28 -21.03 2.09
CA SER A 149 3.93 -20.15 3.22
C SER A 149 2.59 -19.43 3.03
N LEU A 150 2.05 -19.47 1.82
CA LEU A 150 0.80 -18.77 1.51
C LEU A 150 -0.41 -19.54 2.01
N PRO A 151 -1.51 -18.84 2.35
CA PRO A 151 -2.78 -19.50 2.55
C PRO A 151 -3.12 -20.34 1.32
N PRO A 152 -3.66 -21.56 1.49
CA PRO A 152 -3.90 -22.48 0.36
C PRO A 152 -4.75 -21.86 -0.75
N GLU A 153 -5.79 -21.12 -0.42
CA GLU A 153 -6.62 -20.47 -1.41
C GLU A 153 -5.85 -19.41 -2.21
N ARG A 154 -4.93 -18.71 -1.55
CA ARG A 154 -4.12 -17.71 -2.22
C ARG A 154 -3.07 -18.34 -3.13
N LEU A 155 -2.46 -19.43 -2.67
CA LEU A 155 -1.52 -20.20 -3.48
C LEU A 155 -2.21 -20.72 -4.75
N ARG A 156 -3.41 -21.28 -4.60
CA ARG A 156 -4.18 -21.81 -5.73
C ARG A 156 -4.48 -20.68 -6.75
N ALA A 157 -4.91 -19.53 -6.27
CA ALA A 157 -5.21 -18.39 -7.13
C ALA A 157 -3.95 -17.91 -7.86
N LEU A 158 -2.81 -17.89 -7.17
CA LEU A 158 -1.54 -17.50 -7.77
C LEU A 158 -1.14 -18.49 -8.88
N GLU A 159 -1.24 -19.78 -8.61
CA GLU A 159 -0.89 -20.80 -9.60
C GLU A 159 -1.80 -20.74 -10.83
N LEU A 160 -3.10 -20.53 -10.61
CA LEU A 160 -4.05 -20.40 -11.71
C LEU A 160 -3.81 -19.16 -12.55
N SER A 161 -3.26 -18.10 -11.96
CA SER A 161 -2.97 -16.86 -12.68
C SER A 161 -1.77 -16.99 -13.62
N GLY A 162 -0.90 -17.97 -13.40
CA GLY A 162 0.33 -18.13 -14.15
C GLY A 162 1.39 -17.08 -13.83
N ARG A 163 1.16 -16.19 -12.87
CA ARG A 163 2.14 -15.17 -12.51
C ARG A 163 3.30 -15.80 -11.76
N LYS A 164 4.50 -15.28 -12.04
CA LYS A 164 5.74 -15.80 -11.44
C LYS A 164 6.20 -14.91 -10.28
N SER A 165 5.27 -14.55 -9.42
CA SER A 165 5.55 -13.70 -8.28
C SER A 165 6.32 -14.45 -7.21
N GLY A 166 7.33 -13.77 -6.64
CA GLY A 166 7.96 -14.21 -5.41
C GLY A 166 7.12 -13.80 -4.21
N VAL A 167 7.35 -14.48 -3.09
CA VAL A 167 6.68 -14.20 -1.81
C VAL A 167 7.66 -13.48 -0.91
N PHE A 168 7.28 -12.29 -0.46
CA PHE A 168 8.08 -11.51 0.48
C PHE A 168 7.23 -11.29 1.72
N GLY A 169 7.79 -11.54 2.88
CA GLY A 169 6.99 -11.49 4.10
C GLY A 169 7.75 -11.03 5.31
N LEU A 170 6.97 -10.78 6.36
CA LEU A 170 7.49 -10.36 7.65
C LEU A 170 6.68 -11.04 8.74
N ARG A 171 7.38 -11.67 9.67
CA ARG A 171 6.75 -12.20 10.89
C ARG A 171 6.44 -11.05 11.82
N LEU A 172 5.21 -10.99 12.32
CA LEU A 172 4.73 -9.86 13.12
C LEU A 172 4.83 -10.12 14.62
N LYS A 173 4.97 -11.39 15.01
CA LYS A 173 5.16 -11.76 16.40
C LYS A 173 6.44 -12.55 16.52
N ASP A 174 7.28 -12.12 17.44
CA ASP A 174 8.39 -12.94 17.86
C ASP A 174 7.83 -14.08 18.68
N ASN A 175 8.15 -15.29 18.28
CA ASN A 175 7.87 -16.44 19.12
C ASN A 175 8.88 -16.39 20.26
N ASN A 176 8.46 -15.82 21.38
CA ASN A 176 9.18 -16.02 22.62
C ASN A 176 8.88 -17.40 23.16
#